data_0fa5eb68e8a9d0ba705e6449dbe65c3c
#
_entry.id   0fa5eb68e8a9d0ba705e6449dbe65c3c
#
_cell.length_a   1.000
_cell.length_b   1.000
_cell.length_c   1.000
_cell.angle_alpha   90.00
_cell.angle_beta   90.00
_cell.angle_gamma   90.00
#
_symmetry.space_group_name_H-M   'P 1'
#
loop_
_entity.id
_entity.type
_entity.pdbx_description
1 polymer ?
#
loop_
_entity_poly.entity_id
_entity_poly.type
_entity_poly.pdbx_seq_one_letter_code
_entity_poly.pdbx_strand_id
1 'polypeptide(L)'
;VVRVTRFLNHRYVEMTMEFRCNLRCVHCMIEGTMDRLRPESDAAFERVLQQNAETGQYEGLILTGSEITLRRDLPELAKRARAHGFKHVRIQTHGVHLADRAYTDRLVDAGIDEYFVSVTAPTAELHDQITQVPGAFDKMMAGFDNLDRYDHVSVVTNTVVTALSYKHLRAVVDRLAHLKRLVQMEFWVYWPMAETDEKQLIVRHSDALPYLRDAIHAARALGRGVEVKNFPHCLLGPDGDALTNDQPRLIIDPAFWSEFMRNGFHQCVYRDQCASKACLGLNTAYINRFGYEEGILAPMREPGVAA
;
A
#
# COMPACT_ATOMS: atom_id res chain seq x y z
N VAL A 1 -10.40 9.82 -20.34
CA VAL A 1 -9.22 9.08 -19.89
C VAL A 1 -9.27 9.11 -18.37
N VAL A 2 -9.65 7.98 -17.75
CA VAL A 2 -9.58 7.82 -16.28
C VAL A 2 -8.10 7.88 -15.91
N ARG A 3 -7.68 8.79 -15.02
CA ARG A 3 -6.32 8.77 -14.50
C ARG A 3 -6.10 7.44 -13.79
N VAL A 4 -5.03 6.75 -14.13
CA VAL A 4 -4.65 5.46 -13.54
C VAL A 4 -4.36 5.60 -12.04
N THR A 5 -3.76 6.71 -11.66
CA THR A 5 -3.50 7.08 -10.27
C THR A 5 -3.99 8.51 -9.99
N ARG A 6 -4.55 8.73 -8.82
CA ARG A 6 -4.97 10.04 -8.34
C ARG A 6 -3.83 10.83 -7.70
N PHE A 7 -2.86 10.14 -7.13
CA PHE A 7 -1.80 10.72 -6.32
C PHE A 7 -0.47 10.73 -7.07
N LEU A 8 0.28 11.82 -6.95
CA LEU A 8 1.62 11.96 -7.51
C LEU A 8 2.64 11.65 -6.42
N ASN A 9 3.06 10.41 -6.30
CA ASN A 9 3.92 9.94 -5.21
C ASN A 9 5.19 10.79 -5.02
N HIS A 10 5.81 11.26 -6.11
CA HIS A 10 7.00 12.13 -6.04
C HIS A 10 6.76 13.49 -5.36
N ARG A 11 5.49 13.89 -5.18
CA ARG A 11 5.11 15.12 -4.46
C ARG A 11 4.81 14.87 -2.98
N TYR A 12 5.00 13.65 -2.52
CA TYR A 12 4.79 13.25 -1.13
C TYR A 12 6.11 12.87 -0.47
N VAL A 13 6.21 13.14 0.81
CA VAL A 13 7.21 12.56 1.70
C VAL A 13 6.50 11.68 2.72
N GLU A 14 7.05 10.49 2.96
CA GLU A 14 6.51 9.49 3.88
C GLU A 14 7.46 9.34 5.06
N MET A 15 6.94 9.43 6.28
CA MET A 15 7.70 9.30 7.52
C MET A 15 7.17 8.17 8.39
N THR A 16 8.05 7.26 8.77
CA THR A 16 7.71 6.14 9.64
C THR A 16 7.84 6.56 11.10
N MET A 17 6.70 6.87 11.72
CA MET A 17 6.65 7.49 13.04
C MET A 17 6.24 6.54 14.17
N GLU A 18 5.86 5.29 13.87
CA GLU A 18 5.41 4.30 14.87
C GLU A 18 5.70 2.87 14.39
N PHE A 19 6.26 2.01 15.25
CA PHE A 19 6.48 0.60 14.94
C PHE A 19 5.67 -0.38 15.80
N ARG A 20 4.85 0.12 16.72
CA ARG A 20 3.89 -0.74 17.43
C ARG A 20 2.69 -1.02 16.54
N CYS A 21 2.09 -2.20 16.68
CA CYS A 21 0.85 -2.58 16.04
C CYS A 21 -0.01 -3.42 16.99
N ASN A 22 -1.31 -3.27 16.92
CA ASN A 22 -2.29 -4.06 17.66
C ASN A 22 -2.96 -5.16 16.81
N LEU A 23 -2.51 -5.36 15.57
CA LEU A 23 -2.76 -6.54 14.76
C LEU A 23 -1.51 -7.42 14.68
N ARG A 24 -1.68 -8.66 14.21
CA ARG A 24 -0.61 -9.67 14.04
C ARG A 24 -0.73 -10.34 12.68
N CYS A 25 -0.83 -9.51 11.62
CA CYS A 25 -1.11 -10.00 10.27
C CYS A 25 -0.09 -11.04 9.82
N VAL A 26 -0.57 -12.18 9.33
CA VAL A 26 0.30 -13.27 8.85
C VAL A 26 1.23 -12.85 7.71
N HIS A 27 0.83 -11.85 6.93
CA HIS A 27 1.60 -11.28 5.81
C HIS A 27 2.43 -10.03 6.19
N CYS A 28 2.55 -9.72 7.49
CA CYS A 28 3.28 -8.53 7.90
C CYS A 28 4.75 -8.63 7.46
N MET A 29 5.16 -7.73 6.56
CA MET A 29 6.52 -7.76 6.03
C MET A 29 7.58 -7.35 7.05
N ILE A 30 7.21 -6.57 8.07
CA ILE A 30 8.14 -6.12 9.12
C ILE A 30 8.01 -6.91 10.43
N GLU A 31 7.23 -7.97 10.42
CA GLU A 31 7.15 -8.90 11.54
C GLU A 31 8.52 -9.36 11.99
N GLY A 32 9.13 -9.71 12.71
CA GLY A 32 10.50 -10.12 13.03
C GLY A 32 11.56 -9.00 12.93
N THR A 33 11.19 -7.82 12.46
CA THR A 33 12.09 -6.66 12.40
C THR A 33 11.58 -5.47 13.22
N MET A 34 10.28 -5.42 13.57
CA MET A 34 9.66 -4.32 14.32
C MET A 34 10.40 -3.95 15.60
N ASP A 35 10.88 -4.92 16.34
CA ASP A 35 11.59 -4.70 17.62
C ASP A 35 12.95 -4.04 17.44
N ARG A 36 13.52 -4.10 16.24
CA ARG A 36 14.83 -3.54 15.90
C ARG A 36 14.76 -2.19 15.22
N LEU A 37 13.62 -1.90 14.59
CA LEU A 37 13.39 -0.63 13.90
C LEU A 37 12.98 0.45 14.90
N ARG A 38 13.45 1.66 14.67
CA ARG A 38 13.13 2.82 15.50
C ARG A 38 12.28 3.80 14.72
N PRO A 39 11.18 4.30 15.31
CA PRO A 39 10.42 5.39 14.72
C PRO A 39 11.31 6.61 14.51
N GLU A 40 11.04 7.37 13.47
CA GLU A 40 11.68 8.65 13.25
C GLU A 40 11.43 9.59 14.46
N SER A 41 12.46 10.34 14.79
CA SER A 41 12.41 11.25 15.94
C SER A 41 11.59 12.51 15.64
N ASP A 42 11.10 13.16 16.70
CA ASP A 42 10.44 14.46 16.58
C ASP A 42 11.39 15.51 15.96
N ALA A 43 12.69 15.42 16.21
CA ALA A 43 13.68 16.28 15.56
C ALA A 43 13.80 16.02 14.05
N ALA A 44 13.65 14.76 13.59
CA ALA A 44 13.59 14.43 12.17
C ALA A 44 12.30 14.97 11.54
N PHE A 45 11.19 14.85 12.23
CA PHE A 45 9.91 15.41 11.81
C PHE A 45 9.98 16.93 11.65
N GLU A 46 10.54 17.65 12.64
CA GLU A 46 10.75 19.09 12.56
C GLU A 46 11.57 19.51 11.34
N ARG A 47 12.68 18.80 11.07
CA ARG A 47 13.50 19.11 9.89
C ARG A 47 12.71 19.00 8.59
N VAL A 48 11.84 18.00 8.48
CA VAL A 48 10.98 17.83 7.28
C VAL A 48 9.97 18.96 7.17
N LEU A 49 9.37 19.38 8.29
CA LEU A 49 8.44 20.50 8.33
C LEU A 49 9.10 21.81 7.90
N GLN A 50 10.25 22.13 8.48
CA GLN A 50 11.01 23.34 8.17
C GLN A 50 11.47 23.35 6.71
N GLN A 51 12.06 22.25 6.24
CA GLN A 51 12.46 22.13 4.84
C GLN A 51 11.28 22.36 3.89
N ASN A 52 10.11 21.81 4.19
CA ASN A 52 8.95 22.01 3.33
C ASN A 52 8.40 23.42 3.38
N ALA A 53 8.40 24.07 4.55
CA ALA A 53 7.99 25.46 4.69
C ALA A 53 8.89 26.42 3.88
N GLU A 54 10.19 26.12 3.79
CA GLU A 54 11.16 26.92 3.04
C GLU A 54 11.10 26.66 1.52
N THR A 55 10.88 25.42 1.10
CA THR A 55 11.05 25.00 -0.30
C THR A 55 9.75 24.77 -1.06
N GLY A 56 8.65 24.42 -0.34
CA GLY A 56 7.40 23.96 -0.95
C GLY A 56 7.57 22.67 -1.79
N GLN A 57 8.60 21.86 -1.49
CA GLN A 57 8.97 20.70 -2.28
C GLN A 57 7.86 19.66 -2.35
N TYR A 58 7.15 19.44 -1.22
CA TYR A 58 6.13 18.42 -1.11
C TYR A 58 4.75 19.06 -0.93
N GLU A 59 3.75 18.48 -1.59
CA GLU A 59 2.34 18.82 -1.38
C GLU A 59 1.74 18.02 -0.23
N GLY A 60 2.17 16.77 -0.07
CA GLY A 60 1.63 15.86 0.93
C GLY A 60 2.67 15.27 1.88
N LEU A 61 2.27 15.07 3.12
CA LEU A 61 2.99 14.31 4.13
C LEU A 61 2.22 13.02 4.43
N ILE A 62 2.91 11.90 4.40
CA ILE A 62 2.36 10.60 4.81
C ILE A 62 2.96 10.24 6.16
N LEU A 63 2.11 10.06 7.17
CA LEU A 63 2.48 9.56 8.48
C LEU A 63 2.15 8.07 8.54
N THR A 64 3.17 7.27 8.75
CA THR A 64 3.08 5.81 8.64
C THR A 64 3.86 5.09 9.72
N GLY A 65 3.87 3.78 9.62
CA GLY A 65 4.58 2.83 10.46
C GLY A 65 3.87 1.49 10.48
N SER A 66 3.95 0.76 11.59
CA SER A 66 3.15 -0.45 11.77
C SER A 66 1.67 -0.11 11.96
N GLU A 67 1.36 0.77 12.94
CA GLU A 67 0.02 1.35 13.09
C GLU A 67 0.11 2.76 13.69
N ILE A 68 -0.01 3.74 12.85
CA ILE A 68 0.19 5.15 13.22
C ILE A 68 -0.87 5.67 14.20
N THR A 69 -2.08 5.09 14.21
CA THR A 69 -3.16 5.51 15.12
C THR A 69 -2.92 5.13 16.58
N LEU A 70 -1.89 4.33 16.87
CA LEU A 70 -1.41 4.08 18.23
C LEU A 70 -0.64 5.28 18.82
N ARG A 71 -0.22 6.20 17.98
CA ARG A 71 0.48 7.41 18.40
C ARG A 71 -0.52 8.44 18.93
N ARG A 72 -0.38 8.77 20.22
CA ARG A 72 -1.36 9.63 20.94
C ARG A 72 -1.37 11.07 20.44
N ASP A 73 -0.22 11.55 19.97
CA ASP A 73 0.00 12.90 19.46
C ASP A 73 -0.23 13.03 17.94
N LEU A 74 -0.77 12.00 17.29
CA LEU A 74 -1.04 12.01 15.85
C LEU A 74 -1.83 13.24 15.37
N PRO A 75 -2.91 13.69 16.05
CA PRO A 75 -3.61 14.91 15.67
C PRO A 75 -2.72 16.15 15.70
N GLU A 76 -1.80 16.23 16.68
CA GLU A 76 -0.88 17.37 16.78
C GLU A 76 0.16 17.35 15.66
N LEU A 77 0.70 16.20 15.31
CA LEU A 77 1.60 16.05 14.15
C LEU A 77 0.91 16.54 12.87
N ALA A 78 -0.35 16.17 12.66
CA ALA A 78 -1.12 16.59 11.50
C ALA A 78 -1.32 18.13 11.45
N LYS A 79 -1.72 18.74 12.56
CA LYS A 79 -1.85 20.20 12.65
C LYS A 79 -0.56 20.94 12.33
N ARG A 80 0.55 20.42 12.86
CA ARG A 80 1.89 20.99 12.60
C ARG A 80 2.28 20.87 11.13
N ALA A 81 2.00 19.73 10.49
CA ALA A 81 2.23 19.54 9.07
C ALA A 81 1.44 20.57 8.23
N ARG A 82 0.16 20.74 8.53
CA ARG A 82 -0.69 21.74 7.86
C ARG A 82 -0.17 23.16 8.04
N ALA A 83 0.26 23.51 9.25
CA ALA A 83 0.84 24.83 9.56
C ALA A 83 2.16 25.11 8.81
N HIS A 84 2.90 24.07 8.39
CA HIS A 84 4.14 24.16 7.62
C HIS A 84 3.95 23.97 6.10
N GLY A 85 2.73 24.18 5.60
CA GLY A 85 2.46 24.27 4.17
C GLY A 85 2.15 22.96 3.45
N PHE A 86 2.04 21.84 4.16
CA PHE A 86 1.53 20.62 3.54
C PHE A 86 0.04 20.77 3.22
N LYS A 87 -0.31 20.60 1.94
CA LYS A 87 -1.69 20.71 1.46
C LYS A 87 -2.50 19.46 1.82
N HIS A 88 -1.81 18.31 1.96
CA HIS A 88 -2.42 17.04 2.28
C HIS A 88 -1.66 16.36 3.41
N VAL A 89 -2.39 15.75 4.33
CA VAL A 89 -1.83 14.86 5.34
C VAL A 89 -2.52 13.50 5.21
N ARG A 90 -1.73 12.49 4.86
CA ARG A 90 -2.17 11.10 4.74
C ARG A 90 -1.71 10.29 5.94
N ILE A 91 -2.53 9.38 6.39
CA ILE A 91 -2.12 8.30 7.29
C ILE A 91 -2.26 6.94 6.62
N GLN A 92 -1.34 6.02 6.97
CA GLN A 92 -1.47 4.60 6.63
C GLN A 92 -1.87 3.83 7.89
N THR A 93 -2.97 3.10 7.82
CA THR A 93 -3.57 2.43 8.99
C THR A 93 -4.35 1.18 8.58
N HIS A 94 -4.51 0.24 9.49
CA HIS A 94 -5.47 -0.87 9.33
C HIS A 94 -6.92 -0.47 9.69
N GLY A 95 -7.17 0.76 10.10
CA GLY A 95 -8.50 1.33 10.27
C GLY A 95 -9.26 0.97 11.56
N VAL A 96 -8.74 0.08 12.42
CA VAL A 96 -9.47 -0.40 13.61
C VAL A 96 -9.82 0.71 14.59
N HIS A 97 -8.91 1.67 14.81
CA HIS A 97 -9.17 2.80 15.72
C HIS A 97 -10.14 3.83 15.13
N LEU A 98 -10.31 3.84 13.80
CA LEU A 98 -11.28 4.71 13.14
C LEU A 98 -12.74 4.32 13.44
N ALA A 99 -12.98 3.15 14.05
CA ALA A 99 -14.29 2.77 14.58
C ALA A 99 -14.76 3.72 15.70
N ASP A 100 -13.83 4.27 16.48
CA ASP A 100 -14.14 5.35 17.43
C ASP A 100 -14.40 6.65 16.68
N ARG A 101 -15.67 7.03 16.61
CA ARG A 101 -16.11 8.22 15.90
C ARG A 101 -15.45 9.49 16.43
N ALA A 102 -15.40 9.66 17.74
CA ALA A 102 -14.83 10.86 18.35
C ALA A 102 -13.32 10.97 18.05
N TYR A 103 -12.63 9.82 17.95
CA TYR A 103 -11.24 9.78 17.53
C TYR A 103 -11.10 10.16 16.05
N THR A 104 -11.94 9.60 15.17
CA THR A 104 -11.95 9.93 13.75
C THR A 104 -12.25 11.41 13.50
N ASP A 105 -13.25 11.98 14.22
CA ASP A 105 -13.57 13.41 14.17
C ASP A 105 -12.32 14.24 14.51
N ARG A 106 -11.58 13.89 15.59
CA ARG A 106 -10.34 14.61 15.98
C ARG A 106 -9.23 14.53 14.92
N LEU A 107 -9.10 13.39 14.22
CA LEU A 107 -8.11 13.24 13.15
C LEU A 107 -8.45 14.13 11.94
N VAL A 108 -9.71 14.14 11.53
CA VAL A 108 -10.20 14.97 10.43
C VAL A 108 -10.07 16.47 10.77
N ASP A 109 -10.50 16.87 11.96
CA ASP A 109 -10.38 18.25 12.46
C ASP A 109 -8.92 18.71 12.59
N ALA A 110 -8.00 17.77 12.79
CA ALA A 110 -6.57 18.06 12.80
C ALA A 110 -5.96 18.26 11.41
N GLY A 111 -6.74 18.03 10.35
CA GLY A 111 -6.32 18.25 8.98
C GLY A 111 -5.83 16.99 8.25
N ILE A 112 -6.08 15.80 8.78
CA ILE A 112 -5.86 14.55 8.03
C ILE A 112 -7.01 14.41 7.04
N ASP A 113 -6.70 14.47 5.76
CA ASP A 113 -7.67 14.46 4.66
C ASP A 113 -7.51 13.26 3.72
N GLU A 114 -6.47 12.45 3.91
CA GLU A 114 -6.24 11.23 3.14
C GLU A 114 -5.98 10.04 4.07
N TYR A 115 -6.71 8.95 3.83
CA TYR A 115 -6.63 7.71 4.61
C TYR A 115 -6.29 6.54 3.70
N PHE A 116 -5.11 5.95 3.90
CA PHE A 116 -4.69 4.74 3.23
C PHE A 116 -4.95 3.56 4.17
N VAL A 117 -5.99 2.77 3.86
CA VAL A 117 -6.50 1.75 4.77
C VAL A 117 -6.24 0.35 4.23
N SER A 118 -5.63 -0.51 5.05
CA SER A 118 -5.37 -1.91 4.69
C SER A 118 -6.65 -2.74 4.81
N VAL A 119 -7.03 -3.41 3.71
CA VAL A 119 -8.18 -4.32 3.64
C VAL A 119 -7.69 -5.69 3.18
N THR A 120 -7.62 -6.65 4.07
CA THR A 120 -6.99 -7.96 3.77
C THR A 120 -7.93 -8.97 3.12
N ALA A 121 -9.24 -8.85 3.35
CA ALA A 121 -10.25 -9.77 2.84
C ALA A 121 -11.66 -9.15 2.88
N PRO A 122 -12.64 -9.72 2.15
CA PRO A 122 -14.00 -9.17 2.05
C PRO A 122 -14.94 -9.56 3.19
N THR A 123 -14.56 -10.53 4.03
CA THR A 123 -15.40 -11.06 5.13
C THR A 123 -14.67 -11.01 6.45
N ALA A 124 -15.42 -10.94 7.55
CA ALA A 124 -14.86 -10.94 8.91
C ALA A 124 -14.02 -12.20 9.16
N GLU A 125 -14.51 -13.37 8.76
CA GLU A 125 -13.79 -14.64 8.97
C GLU A 125 -12.39 -14.62 8.37
N LEU A 126 -12.28 -14.29 7.10
CA LEU A 126 -10.99 -14.32 6.41
C LEU A 126 -10.10 -13.14 6.83
N HIS A 127 -10.67 -11.96 7.02
CA HIS A 127 -9.91 -10.79 7.45
C HIS A 127 -9.32 -11.00 8.84
N ASP A 128 -10.11 -11.46 9.81
CA ASP A 128 -9.67 -11.69 11.17
C ASP A 128 -8.70 -12.88 11.25
N GLN A 129 -8.88 -13.91 10.40
CA GLN A 129 -7.91 -14.98 10.24
C GLN A 129 -6.55 -14.44 9.75
N ILE A 130 -6.53 -13.52 8.78
CA ILE A 130 -5.29 -12.92 8.26
C ILE A 130 -4.67 -11.97 9.25
N THR A 131 -5.46 -11.13 9.91
CA THR A 131 -4.98 -10.13 10.88
C THR A 131 -4.72 -10.71 12.28
N GLN A 132 -5.16 -11.94 12.54
CA GLN A 132 -5.03 -12.66 13.81
C GLN A 132 -5.68 -11.93 15.00
N VAL A 133 -6.68 -11.08 14.74
CA VAL A 133 -7.42 -10.33 15.77
C VAL A 133 -8.92 -10.37 15.47
N PRO A 134 -9.69 -11.10 16.27
CA PRO A 134 -11.15 -11.15 16.13
C PRO A 134 -11.81 -9.78 16.25
N GLY A 135 -12.76 -9.50 15.35
CA GLY A 135 -13.50 -8.23 15.31
C GLY A 135 -12.74 -7.07 14.66
N ALA A 136 -11.55 -7.32 14.09
CA ALA A 136 -10.79 -6.29 13.37
C ALA A 136 -11.54 -5.83 12.10
N PHE A 137 -12.16 -6.75 11.38
CA PHE A 137 -12.96 -6.44 10.19
C PHE A 137 -14.11 -5.48 10.49
N ASP A 138 -14.94 -5.79 11.50
CA ASP A 138 -16.11 -4.98 11.83
C ASP A 138 -15.71 -3.56 12.27
N LYS A 139 -14.62 -3.45 13.02
CA LYS A 139 -14.08 -2.14 13.41
C LYS A 139 -13.54 -1.37 12.22
N MET A 140 -12.81 -2.01 11.32
CA MET A 140 -12.33 -1.37 10.09
C MET A 140 -13.50 -0.87 9.24
N MET A 141 -14.57 -1.67 9.07
CA MET A 141 -15.77 -1.27 8.33
C MET A 141 -16.48 -0.09 9.01
N ALA A 142 -16.65 -0.09 10.33
CA ALA A 142 -17.15 1.07 11.06
C ALA A 142 -16.27 2.32 10.90
N GLY A 143 -14.95 2.13 10.77
CA GLY A 143 -14.01 3.20 10.44
C GLY A 143 -14.27 3.82 9.06
N PHE A 144 -14.54 3.01 8.04
CA PHE A 144 -14.95 3.49 6.73
C PHE A 144 -16.26 4.28 6.79
N ASP A 145 -17.27 3.77 7.51
CA ASP A 145 -18.55 4.47 7.69
C ASP A 145 -18.36 5.84 8.35
N ASN A 146 -17.45 5.94 9.32
CA ASN A 146 -17.09 7.21 9.93
C ASN A 146 -16.42 8.17 8.95
N LEU A 147 -15.46 7.71 8.14
CA LEU A 147 -14.78 8.52 7.12
C LEU A 147 -15.72 8.96 6.00
N ASP A 148 -16.67 8.12 5.61
CA ASP A 148 -17.58 8.38 4.49
C ASP A 148 -18.52 9.58 4.71
N ARG A 149 -18.54 10.11 5.92
CA ARG A 149 -19.33 11.27 6.35
C ARG A 149 -18.72 12.63 5.97
N TYR A 150 -17.42 12.64 5.63
CA TYR A 150 -16.68 13.88 5.36
C TYR A 150 -16.46 14.06 3.85
N ASP A 151 -16.99 15.14 3.28
CA ASP A 151 -16.93 15.37 1.83
C ASP A 151 -15.53 15.69 1.31
N HIS A 152 -14.65 16.19 2.16
CA HIS A 152 -13.27 16.56 1.82
C HIS A 152 -12.24 15.46 2.08
N VAL A 153 -12.65 14.33 2.67
CA VAL A 153 -11.78 13.18 2.92
C VAL A 153 -11.67 12.31 1.67
N SER A 154 -10.50 11.78 1.43
CA SER A 154 -10.23 10.76 0.41
C SER A 154 -9.71 9.49 1.07
N VAL A 155 -10.27 8.34 0.64
CA VAL A 155 -9.86 7.02 1.09
C VAL A 155 -9.19 6.27 -0.06
N VAL A 156 -8.04 5.68 0.23
CA VAL A 156 -7.34 4.70 -0.61
C VAL A 156 -7.31 3.39 0.16
N THR A 157 -7.51 2.28 -0.52
CA THR A 157 -7.37 0.97 0.13
C THR A 157 -6.20 0.19 -0.44
N ASN A 158 -5.53 -0.59 0.41
CA ASN A 158 -4.52 -1.55 -0.01
C ASN A 158 -4.94 -2.97 0.35
N THR A 159 -4.88 -3.86 -0.64
CA THR A 159 -5.05 -5.29 -0.42
C THR A 159 -3.76 -6.02 -0.80
N VAL A 160 -3.13 -6.66 0.19
CA VAL A 160 -1.96 -7.50 -0.07
C VAL A 160 -2.43 -8.81 -0.71
N VAL A 161 -1.95 -9.06 -1.93
CA VAL A 161 -2.28 -10.25 -2.73
C VAL A 161 -1.39 -11.41 -2.27
N THR A 162 -1.98 -12.33 -1.53
CA THR A 162 -1.33 -13.52 -0.96
C THR A 162 -2.05 -14.79 -1.39
N ALA A 163 -1.47 -15.94 -1.11
CA ALA A 163 -2.13 -17.25 -1.31
C ALA A 163 -3.46 -17.37 -0.54
N LEU A 164 -3.66 -16.56 0.52
CA LEU A 164 -4.92 -16.53 1.30
C LEU A 164 -5.98 -15.61 0.68
N SER A 165 -5.56 -14.51 0.04
CA SER A 165 -6.46 -13.42 -0.37
C SER A 165 -6.73 -13.36 -1.87
N TYR A 166 -5.85 -13.90 -2.74
CA TYR A 166 -5.90 -13.63 -4.19
C TYR A 166 -7.21 -14.01 -4.88
N LYS A 167 -7.88 -15.08 -4.41
CA LYS A 167 -9.18 -15.52 -4.96
C LYS A 167 -10.35 -14.61 -4.59
N HIS A 168 -10.15 -13.72 -3.65
CA HIS A 168 -11.19 -12.88 -3.05
C HIS A 168 -11.09 -11.40 -3.46
N LEU A 169 -10.16 -11.02 -4.35
CA LEU A 169 -9.90 -9.63 -4.72
C LEU A 169 -11.14 -8.93 -5.27
N ARG A 170 -11.90 -9.59 -6.15
CA ARG A 170 -13.16 -9.06 -6.67
C ARG A 170 -14.18 -8.82 -5.55
N ALA A 171 -14.32 -9.75 -4.63
CA ALA A 171 -15.24 -9.61 -3.50
C ALA A 171 -14.84 -8.47 -2.55
N VAL A 172 -13.55 -8.12 -2.44
CA VAL A 172 -13.08 -6.92 -1.72
C VAL A 172 -13.62 -5.66 -2.41
N VAL A 173 -13.51 -5.58 -3.75
CA VAL A 173 -14.06 -4.46 -4.52
C VAL A 173 -15.56 -4.31 -4.30
N ASP A 174 -16.31 -5.41 -4.42
CA ASP A 174 -17.75 -5.41 -4.25
C ASP A 174 -18.18 -5.02 -2.82
N ARG A 175 -17.42 -5.47 -1.80
CA ARG A 175 -17.66 -5.12 -0.39
C ARG A 175 -17.55 -3.62 -0.14
N LEU A 176 -16.63 -2.95 -0.81
CA LEU A 176 -16.33 -1.53 -0.61
C LEU A 176 -17.02 -0.60 -1.63
N ALA A 177 -17.81 -1.17 -2.55
CA ALA A 177 -18.43 -0.42 -3.67
C ALA A 177 -19.31 0.76 -3.23
N HIS A 178 -19.95 0.63 -2.06
CA HIS A 178 -20.88 1.64 -1.51
C HIS A 178 -20.18 2.88 -0.93
N LEU A 179 -18.88 2.81 -0.63
CA LEU A 179 -18.15 3.89 0.02
C LEU A 179 -17.96 5.08 -0.94
N LYS A 180 -18.45 6.25 -0.55
CA LYS A 180 -18.40 7.47 -1.37
C LYS A 180 -17.00 8.11 -1.39
N ARG A 181 -16.26 7.97 -0.30
CA ARG A 181 -14.93 8.58 -0.14
C ARG A 181 -13.80 7.72 -0.68
N LEU A 182 -14.06 6.45 -1.02
CA LEU A 182 -13.09 5.57 -1.65
C LEU A 182 -12.79 6.04 -3.07
N VAL A 183 -11.56 6.45 -3.33
CA VAL A 183 -11.15 7.04 -4.61
C VAL A 183 -10.19 6.16 -5.38
N GLN A 184 -9.45 5.29 -4.71
CA GLN A 184 -8.44 4.42 -5.31
C GLN A 184 -8.33 3.11 -4.54
N MET A 185 -8.08 2.01 -5.25
CA MET A 185 -7.82 0.69 -4.69
C MET A 185 -6.47 0.20 -5.18
N GLU A 186 -5.62 -0.25 -4.26
CA GLU A 186 -4.30 -0.75 -4.57
C GLU A 186 -4.21 -2.24 -4.26
N PHE A 187 -3.55 -3.00 -5.14
CA PHE A 187 -3.29 -4.42 -5.01
C PHE A 187 -1.78 -4.64 -4.99
N TRP A 188 -1.23 -4.92 -3.79
CA TRP A 188 0.20 -5.11 -3.62
C TRP A 188 0.50 -6.59 -3.54
N VAL A 189 1.17 -7.14 -4.56
CA VAL A 189 1.57 -8.55 -4.51
C VAL A 189 2.60 -8.74 -3.41
N TYR A 190 2.37 -9.77 -2.61
CA TYR A 190 3.15 -10.04 -1.40
C TYR A 190 4.65 -10.15 -1.70
N TRP A 191 5.43 -9.44 -0.94
CA TRP A 191 6.88 -9.40 -1.01
C TRP A 191 7.44 -9.68 0.38
N PRO A 192 7.94 -10.92 0.66
CA PRO A 192 8.53 -11.22 1.95
C PRO A 192 9.87 -10.48 2.13
N MET A 193 10.21 -10.16 3.36
CA MET A 193 11.51 -9.55 3.72
C MET A 193 12.66 -10.56 3.68
N ALA A 194 12.37 -11.85 3.48
CA ALA A 194 13.35 -12.92 3.43
C ALA A 194 13.45 -13.51 2.02
N GLU A 195 14.52 -14.23 1.76
CA GLU A 195 14.77 -14.97 0.52
C GLU A 195 13.91 -16.24 0.38
N THR A 196 13.14 -16.56 1.42
CA THR A 196 12.26 -17.73 1.48
C THR A 196 10.83 -17.31 1.83
N ASP A 197 9.87 -18.12 1.42
CA ASP A 197 8.45 -17.96 1.74
C ASP A 197 8.02 -19.05 2.74
N GLU A 198 8.53 -19.00 3.96
CA GLU A 198 8.23 -19.98 5.00
C GLU A 198 6.74 -20.10 5.32
N LYS A 199 6.01 -18.99 5.23
CA LYS A 199 4.56 -18.94 5.46
C LYS A 199 3.72 -19.37 4.27
N GLN A 200 4.34 -19.68 3.14
CA GLN A 200 3.69 -20.06 1.89
C GLN A 200 2.63 -19.06 1.39
N LEU A 201 2.91 -17.78 1.56
CA LEU A 201 2.00 -16.68 1.20
C LEU A 201 2.18 -16.18 -0.23
N ILE A 202 3.32 -16.44 -0.88
CA ILE A 202 3.51 -16.08 -2.28
C ILE A 202 2.55 -16.91 -3.13
N VAL A 203 1.88 -16.27 -4.06
CA VAL A 203 1.05 -16.91 -5.07
C VAL A 203 1.74 -16.83 -6.42
N ARG A 204 1.63 -17.89 -7.23
CA ARG A 204 2.14 -17.87 -8.60
C ARG A 204 1.44 -16.74 -9.39
N HIS A 205 2.21 -15.96 -10.13
CA HIS A 205 1.66 -14.78 -10.82
C HIS A 205 0.58 -15.15 -11.84
N SER A 206 0.77 -16.28 -12.58
CA SER A 206 -0.24 -16.79 -13.52
C SER A 206 -1.54 -17.19 -12.83
N ASP A 207 -1.48 -17.71 -11.59
CA ASP A 207 -2.67 -18.12 -10.84
C ASP A 207 -3.41 -16.90 -10.26
N ALA A 208 -2.68 -15.87 -9.85
CA ALA A 208 -3.26 -14.63 -9.32
C ALA A 208 -3.87 -13.74 -10.41
N LEU A 209 -3.30 -13.77 -11.63
CA LEU A 209 -3.63 -12.87 -12.72
C LEU A 209 -5.13 -12.79 -13.08
N PRO A 210 -5.89 -13.89 -13.23
CA PRO A 210 -7.31 -13.81 -13.56
C PRO A 210 -8.12 -13.05 -12.51
N TYR A 211 -7.84 -13.29 -11.23
CA TYR A 211 -8.52 -12.64 -10.11
C TYR A 211 -8.13 -11.18 -9.96
N LEU A 212 -6.86 -10.87 -10.21
CA LEU A 212 -6.36 -9.50 -10.19
C LEU A 212 -7.01 -8.66 -11.32
N ARG A 213 -7.10 -9.21 -12.55
CA ARG A 213 -7.78 -8.54 -13.66
C ARG A 213 -9.26 -8.29 -13.39
N ASP A 214 -9.96 -9.28 -12.84
CA ASP A 214 -11.38 -9.11 -12.49
C ASP A 214 -11.56 -7.98 -11.47
N ALA A 215 -10.69 -7.92 -10.45
CA ALA A 215 -10.71 -6.85 -9.46
C ALA A 215 -10.36 -5.47 -10.08
N ILE A 216 -9.36 -5.38 -10.96
CA ILE A 216 -9.00 -4.15 -11.67
C ILE A 216 -10.21 -3.63 -12.46
N HIS A 217 -10.82 -4.50 -13.27
CA HIS A 217 -11.96 -4.12 -14.10
C HIS A 217 -13.17 -3.69 -13.26
N ALA A 218 -13.45 -4.40 -12.17
CA ALA A 218 -14.53 -4.06 -11.26
C ALA A 218 -14.32 -2.70 -10.58
N ALA A 219 -13.12 -2.42 -10.08
CA ALA A 219 -12.80 -1.14 -9.45
C ALA A 219 -12.89 0.02 -10.45
N ARG A 220 -12.38 -0.19 -11.67
CA ARG A 220 -12.50 0.80 -12.76
C ARG A 220 -13.95 1.06 -13.17
N ALA A 221 -14.79 0.02 -13.21
CA ALA A 221 -16.22 0.16 -13.50
C ALA A 221 -16.95 1.00 -12.45
N LEU A 222 -16.46 1.02 -11.21
CA LEU A 222 -16.94 1.89 -10.14
C LEU A 222 -16.34 3.30 -10.17
N GLY A 223 -15.54 3.64 -11.21
CA GLY A 223 -14.85 4.93 -11.34
C GLY A 223 -13.70 5.12 -10.34
N ARG A 224 -13.15 4.04 -9.77
CA ARG A 224 -12.01 4.10 -8.84
C ARG A 224 -10.69 4.07 -9.60
N GLY A 225 -9.68 4.81 -9.09
CA GLY A 225 -8.30 4.60 -9.48
C GLY A 225 -7.84 3.20 -9.07
N VAL A 226 -6.93 2.62 -9.82
CA VAL A 226 -6.37 1.29 -9.51
C VAL A 226 -4.86 1.34 -9.65
N GLU A 227 -4.15 0.83 -8.64
CA GLU A 227 -2.71 0.59 -8.71
C GLU A 227 -2.40 -0.88 -8.39
N VAL A 228 -1.45 -1.43 -9.12
CA VAL A 228 -0.88 -2.75 -8.85
C VAL A 228 0.61 -2.57 -8.59
N LYS A 229 1.11 -3.18 -7.52
CA LYS A 229 2.53 -3.16 -7.17
C LYS A 229 3.12 -4.57 -7.11
N ASN A 230 4.41 -4.67 -7.38
CA ASN A 230 5.18 -5.92 -7.26
C ASN A 230 4.67 -7.04 -8.17
N PHE A 231 4.17 -6.72 -9.36
CA PHE A 231 3.68 -7.71 -10.33
C PHE A 231 4.43 -7.56 -11.66
N PRO A 232 4.70 -8.65 -12.41
CA PRO A 232 5.34 -8.56 -13.72
C PRO A 232 4.48 -7.78 -14.72
N HIS A 233 5.03 -6.70 -15.27
CA HIS A 233 4.33 -5.81 -16.20
C HIS A 233 3.78 -6.54 -17.41
N CYS A 234 4.59 -7.43 -17.99
CA CYS A 234 4.23 -8.18 -19.19
C CYS A 234 2.98 -9.07 -19.03
N LEU A 235 2.71 -9.55 -17.81
CA LEU A 235 1.53 -10.37 -17.55
C LEU A 235 0.23 -9.56 -17.47
N LEU A 236 0.30 -8.29 -17.11
CA LEU A 236 -0.90 -7.43 -17.05
C LEU A 236 -1.48 -7.17 -18.45
N GLY A 237 -0.67 -7.17 -19.49
CA GLY A 237 -1.13 -6.97 -20.85
C GLY A 237 -1.88 -5.64 -21.03
N PRO A 238 -3.19 -5.66 -21.43
CA PRO A 238 -3.99 -4.44 -21.60
C PRO A 238 -4.16 -3.61 -20.31
N ASP A 239 -3.98 -4.23 -19.13
CA ASP A 239 -4.09 -3.57 -17.82
C ASP A 239 -2.74 -3.09 -17.30
N GLY A 240 -1.70 -3.08 -18.14
CA GLY A 240 -0.34 -2.68 -17.76
C GLY A 240 -0.23 -1.26 -17.22
N ASP A 241 -1.15 -0.38 -17.60
CA ASP A 241 -1.27 0.98 -17.08
C ASP A 241 -1.62 1.05 -15.59
N ALA A 242 -2.11 -0.05 -14.99
CA ALA A 242 -2.32 -0.15 -13.55
C ALA A 242 -1.02 -0.37 -12.78
N LEU A 243 0.05 -0.85 -13.42
CA LEU A 243 1.32 -1.09 -12.73
C LEU A 243 2.01 0.22 -12.39
N THR A 244 2.23 0.46 -11.11
CA THR A 244 3.10 1.52 -10.64
C THR A 244 3.87 1.03 -9.41
N ASN A 245 5.18 1.19 -9.46
CA ASN A 245 6.06 0.90 -8.34
C ASN A 245 6.73 2.18 -7.81
N ASP A 246 6.27 3.34 -8.29
CA ASP A 246 6.67 4.62 -7.72
C ASP A 246 6.28 4.69 -6.25
N GLN A 247 7.21 5.18 -5.44
CA GLN A 247 7.01 5.38 -4.02
C GLN A 247 7.26 6.85 -3.67
N PRO A 248 6.59 7.39 -2.65
CA PRO A 248 6.98 8.66 -2.05
C PRO A 248 8.42 8.58 -1.53
N ARG A 249 9.03 9.72 -1.27
CA ARG A 249 10.30 9.73 -0.54
C ARG A 249 10.08 9.17 0.86
N LEU A 250 10.55 7.95 1.10
CA LEU A 250 10.42 7.28 2.39
C LEU A 250 11.55 7.65 3.34
N ILE A 251 11.19 8.12 4.53
CA ILE A 251 12.08 8.36 5.66
C ILE A 251 11.76 7.30 6.71
N ILE A 252 12.68 6.36 6.87
CA ILE A 252 12.56 5.18 7.72
C ILE A 252 13.93 4.82 8.28
N ASP A 253 13.95 4.12 9.42
CA ASP A 253 15.18 3.57 10.00
C ASP A 253 16.02 2.85 8.93
N PRO A 254 17.29 3.23 8.73
CA PRO A 254 18.15 2.61 7.71
C PRO A 254 18.27 1.09 7.82
N ALA A 255 18.09 0.51 9.02
CA ALA A 255 18.12 -0.93 9.21
C ALA A 255 17.02 -1.66 8.40
N PHE A 256 15.91 -0.99 8.08
CA PHE A 256 14.87 -1.53 7.21
C PHE A 256 15.43 -1.95 5.84
N TRP A 257 16.24 -1.11 5.23
CA TRP A 257 16.74 -1.36 3.87
C TRP A 257 17.64 -2.59 3.80
N SER A 258 18.44 -2.84 4.86
CA SER A 258 19.28 -4.03 4.94
C SER A 258 18.49 -5.32 4.89
N GLU A 259 17.34 -5.35 5.56
CA GLU A 259 16.44 -6.51 5.55
C GLU A 259 15.66 -6.59 4.23
N PHE A 260 15.11 -5.48 3.75
CA PHE A 260 14.29 -5.43 2.56
C PHE A 260 15.04 -5.86 1.30
N MET A 261 16.31 -5.48 1.18
CA MET A 261 17.15 -5.82 0.02
C MET A 261 17.57 -7.30 -0.03
N ARG A 262 17.41 -8.05 1.05
CA ARG A 262 17.75 -9.49 1.09
C ARG A 262 16.98 -10.30 0.05
N ASN A 263 15.71 -9.98 -0.16
CA ASN A 263 14.88 -10.71 -1.13
C ASN A 263 15.21 -10.36 -2.59
N GLY A 264 16.00 -9.32 -2.82
CA GLY A 264 16.44 -8.90 -4.16
C GLY A 264 15.31 -8.39 -5.05
N PHE A 265 15.70 -7.70 -6.10
CA PHE A 265 14.81 -7.16 -7.13
C PHE A 265 15.36 -7.44 -8.51
N HIS A 266 14.53 -7.24 -9.52
CA HIS A 266 14.93 -7.22 -10.92
C HIS A 266 15.53 -8.53 -11.45
N GLN A 267 15.15 -9.67 -10.91
CA GLN A 267 15.72 -10.97 -11.28
C GLN A 267 14.97 -11.65 -12.45
N CYS A 268 14.36 -10.88 -13.33
CA CYS A 268 13.73 -11.42 -14.54
C CYS A 268 14.78 -11.76 -15.59
N VAL A 269 14.66 -12.95 -16.23
CA VAL A 269 15.56 -13.41 -17.30
C VAL A 269 15.53 -12.53 -18.54
N TYR A 270 14.47 -11.76 -18.74
CA TYR A 270 14.30 -10.84 -19.87
C TYR A 270 14.67 -9.39 -19.57
N ARG A 271 15.26 -9.12 -18.39
CA ARG A 271 15.51 -7.76 -17.94
C ARG A 271 16.24 -6.90 -18.97
N ASP A 272 17.32 -7.42 -19.53
CA ASP A 272 18.19 -6.66 -20.46
C ASP A 272 17.55 -6.41 -21.83
N GLN A 273 16.46 -7.13 -22.14
CA GLN A 273 15.71 -7.03 -23.38
C GLN A 273 14.36 -6.32 -23.19
N CYS A 274 14.02 -5.92 -21.95
CA CYS A 274 12.69 -5.44 -21.59
C CYS A 274 12.66 -3.92 -21.47
N ALA A 275 11.75 -3.27 -22.19
CA ALA A 275 11.56 -1.83 -22.16
C ALA A 275 10.84 -1.33 -20.88
N SER A 276 10.23 -2.21 -20.08
CA SER A 276 9.51 -1.81 -18.87
C SER A 276 10.45 -1.29 -17.80
N LYS A 277 10.32 -0.02 -17.44
CA LYS A 277 11.05 0.62 -16.34
C LYS A 277 10.31 0.53 -14.99
N ALA A 278 8.98 0.40 -15.03
CA ALA A 278 8.14 0.29 -13.85
C ALA A 278 8.18 -1.10 -13.19
N CYS A 279 8.60 -2.15 -13.93
CA CYS A 279 8.61 -3.52 -13.44
C CYS A 279 9.80 -3.78 -12.53
N LEU A 280 9.54 -4.30 -11.32
CA LEU A 280 10.60 -4.74 -10.39
C LEU A 280 11.10 -6.18 -10.67
N GLY A 281 10.56 -6.84 -11.70
CA GLY A 281 10.92 -8.23 -12.02
C GLY A 281 10.41 -9.22 -10.98
N LEU A 282 11.18 -10.30 -10.81
CA LEU A 282 10.94 -11.30 -9.77
C LEU A 282 11.85 -11.05 -8.57
N ASN A 283 11.44 -11.55 -7.41
CA ASN A 283 12.25 -11.59 -6.20
C ASN A 283 12.79 -13.00 -5.91
N THR A 284 13.81 -13.09 -5.07
CA THR A 284 14.48 -14.34 -4.73
C THR A 284 13.51 -15.38 -4.15
N ALA A 285 12.65 -14.99 -3.21
CA ALA A 285 11.69 -15.90 -2.58
C ALA A 285 10.69 -16.50 -3.61
N TYR A 286 10.28 -15.69 -4.58
CA TYR A 286 9.42 -16.15 -5.67
C TYR A 286 10.14 -17.20 -6.53
N ILE A 287 11.36 -16.88 -6.96
CA ILE A 287 12.18 -17.74 -7.81
C ILE A 287 12.49 -19.08 -7.11
N ASN A 288 12.83 -19.02 -5.84
CA ASN A 288 13.08 -20.23 -5.03
C ASN A 288 11.84 -21.14 -4.97
N ARG A 289 10.63 -20.58 -5.03
CA ARG A 289 9.39 -21.35 -4.97
C ARG A 289 8.87 -21.80 -6.32
N PHE A 290 8.97 -20.98 -7.35
CA PHE A 290 8.30 -21.21 -8.64
C PHE A 290 9.24 -21.19 -9.85
N GLY A 291 10.53 -20.90 -9.65
CA GLY A 291 11.47 -20.69 -10.75
C GLY A 291 11.26 -19.36 -11.46
N TYR A 292 11.94 -19.18 -12.56
CA TYR A 292 11.94 -17.94 -13.35
C TYR A 292 10.71 -17.76 -14.25
N GLU A 293 9.90 -18.79 -14.42
CA GLU A 293 8.68 -18.77 -15.25
C GLU A 293 8.91 -18.25 -16.68
N GLU A 294 10.02 -18.62 -17.31
CA GLU A 294 10.45 -18.16 -18.62
C GLU A 294 9.40 -18.39 -19.72
N GLY A 295 8.59 -19.45 -19.60
CA GLY A 295 7.56 -19.80 -20.57
C GLY A 295 6.31 -18.91 -20.54
N ILE A 296 6.12 -18.09 -19.50
CA ILE A 296 4.95 -17.21 -19.36
C ILE A 296 5.32 -15.73 -19.31
N LEU A 297 6.55 -15.39 -18.94
CA LEU A 297 7.07 -14.03 -19.01
C LEU A 297 7.53 -13.72 -20.44
N ALA A 298 7.48 -12.46 -20.81
CA ALA A 298 8.00 -11.97 -22.07
C ALA A 298 8.54 -10.56 -21.95
N PRO A 299 9.61 -10.18 -22.68
CA PRO A 299 10.10 -8.82 -22.64
C PRO A 299 9.08 -7.88 -23.29
N MET A 300 8.80 -6.76 -22.62
CA MET A 300 8.03 -5.68 -23.22
C MET A 300 8.90 -4.93 -24.23
N ARG A 301 8.31 -4.55 -25.36
CA ARG A 301 8.99 -3.80 -26.43
C ARG A 301 8.68 -2.31 -26.31
N GLU A 302 9.59 -1.48 -26.79
CA GLU A 302 9.30 -0.06 -26.94
C GLU A 302 8.17 0.14 -27.98
N PRO A 303 7.26 1.09 -27.73
CA PRO A 303 6.22 1.40 -28.69
C PRO A 303 6.85 1.79 -30.05
N GLY A 304 6.51 1.07 -31.12
CA GLY A 304 6.96 1.37 -32.49
C GLY A 304 8.12 0.52 -33.04
N VAL A 305 8.68 -0.41 -32.25
CA VAL A 305 9.67 -1.38 -32.76
C VAL A 305 8.93 -2.64 -33.21
N ALA A 306 8.82 -2.84 -34.53
CA ALA A 306 8.29 -4.07 -35.09
C ALA A 306 9.21 -5.27 -34.78
N ALA A 307 8.62 -6.47 -34.74
CA ALA A 307 9.32 -7.73 -34.44
C ALA A 307 10.26 -8.14 -35.55
#